data_1b4008bdabe2ac9944c9dc1091d721e8
#
_entry.id   1b4008bdabe2ac9944c9dc1091d721e8
#
_cell.length_a   1.000
_cell.length_b   1.000
_cell.length_c   1.000
_cell.angle_alpha   90.00
_cell.angle_beta   90.00
_cell.angle_gamma   90.00
#
_symmetry.space_group_name_H-M   'P 1'
#
loop_
_entity.id
_entity.type
_entity.pdbx_description
1 polymer ?
#
loop_
_entity_poly.entity_id
_entity_poly.type
_entity_poly.pdbx_seq_one_letter_code
_entity_poly.pdbx_strand_id
1 'polypeptide(L)'
;QPSGQDPLQVNYSVYFRNQGWSNPAADNQALSASSESWVTSMKANLINIPSGAQIGVRYKVNLSGTGWLDWKADGVENGGASAEKPLEAIAMELTGSSAASYDLYYKVYQNGSWTDWAVNGATAGTEGAGLRVDGIKASITAKDAGAPAETASSTVDPSKPMIALTFDDGPRASVTNRILDSLSQYGGRATFFMVGTNVPHNGDVIRRMVAQGCEVANHTNDHKYISKLSSDGIVSQVSAVNQKVAAVCGVSPVVMRPPGGYVDAHSLSVLGSMGMPAIMWSIDTRDWQHRNAQKTINNVLSQVKDGDIVLMHDIYDATADAA
;
A
#
# COMPACT_ATOMS: atom_id res chain seq x y z
N GLN A 1 -25.44 7.54 -17.23
CA GLN A 1 -24.18 7.23 -16.55
C GLN A 1 -23.61 5.97 -17.17
N PRO A 2 -22.39 5.96 -17.71
CA PRO A 2 -21.79 4.73 -18.20
C PRO A 2 -21.29 3.89 -17.01
N SER A 3 -21.53 2.61 -17.14
CA SER A 3 -21.01 1.44 -16.42
C SER A 3 -19.74 1.64 -15.62
N GLY A 4 -19.75 1.23 -14.35
CA GLY A 4 -18.64 1.21 -13.42
C GLY A 4 -17.48 0.29 -13.83
N GLN A 5 -16.70 0.73 -14.79
CA GLN A 5 -15.38 0.15 -15.07
C GLN A 5 -14.37 0.99 -14.30
N ASP A 6 -13.51 0.31 -13.53
CA ASP A 6 -12.41 0.97 -12.83
C ASP A 6 -11.55 1.77 -13.83
N PRO A 7 -11.00 2.92 -13.44
CA PRO A 7 -10.16 3.74 -14.33
C PRO A 7 -8.92 2.97 -14.78
N LEU A 8 -8.45 3.29 -16.00
CA LEU A 8 -7.15 2.80 -16.49
C LEU A 8 -6.05 3.17 -15.49
N GLN A 9 -5.20 2.22 -15.12
CA GLN A 9 -4.12 2.41 -14.17
C GLN A 9 -2.81 1.81 -14.67
N VAL A 10 -1.68 2.39 -14.24
CA VAL A 10 -0.38 1.75 -14.35
C VAL A 10 -0.10 0.92 -13.09
N ASN A 11 0.22 -0.35 -13.30
CA ASN A 11 0.63 -1.28 -12.25
C ASN A 11 2.13 -1.55 -12.39
N TYR A 12 2.90 -1.41 -11.33
CA TYR A 12 4.35 -1.51 -11.37
C TYR A 12 4.93 -2.19 -10.14
N SER A 13 6.09 -2.83 -10.34
CA SER A 13 6.90 -3.43 -9.28
C SER A 13 8.36 -3.08 -9.50
N VAL A 14 9.12 -3.02 -8.41
CA VAL A 14 10.55 -2.79 -8.43
C VAL A 14 11.28 -3.90 -7.70
N TYR A 15 12.51 -4.17 -8.11
CA TYR A 15 13.41 -5.06 -7.39
C TYR A 15 14.29 -4.22 -6.48
N PHE A 16 14.16 -4.45 -5.19
CA PHE A 16 15.01 -3.85 -4.17
C PHE A 16 16.21 -4.74 -3.89
N ARG A 17 17.41 -4.19 -3.93
CA ARG A 17 18.64 -4.90 -3.54
C ARG A 17 18.45 -5.51 -2.16
N ASN A 18 18.82 -6.79 -2.02
CA ASN A 18 18.71 -7.59 -0.78
C ASN A 18 17.28 -7.84 -0.25
N GLN A 19 16.24 -7.37 -0.93
CA GLN A 19 14.84 -7.56 -0.52
C GLN A 19 14.00 -8.32 -1.57
N GLY A 20 14.42 -8.29 -2.84
CA GLY A 20 13.69 -8.92 -3.93
C GLY A 20 12.63 -8.02 -4.56
N TRP A 21 11.72 -8.61 -5.32
CA TRP A 21 10.61 -7.90 -5.95
C TRP A 21 9.61 -7.41 -4.92
N SER A 22 9.22 -6.14 -5.05
CA SER A 22 8.09 -5.58 -4.32
C SER A 22 6.77 -6.24 -4.73
N ASN A 23 5.76 -6.16 -3.86
CA ASN A 23 4.39 -6.32 -4.34
C ASN A 23 4.09 -5.26 -5.40
N PRO A 24 3.19 -5.57 -6.37
CA PRO A 24 2.75 -4.57 -7.33
C PRO A 24 2.09 -3.38 -6.64
N ALA A 25 2.39 -2.18 -7.12
CA ALA A 25 1.71 -0.94 -6.77
C ALA A 25 0.91 -0.45 -7.97
N ALA A 26 -0.22 0.17 -7.74
CA ALA A 26 -1.01 0.83 -8.77
C ALA A 26 -1.00 2.35 -8.55
N ASP A 27 -1.48 3.08 -9.50
CA ASP A 27 -1.50 4.55 -9.58
C ASP A 27 -1.23 5.32 -8.28
N ASN A 28 -0.18 6.15 -8.31
CA ASN A 28 0.22 7.03 -7.21
C ASN A 28 0.65 6.35 -5.88
N GLN A 29 0.71 5.03 -5.81
CA GLN A 29 1.25 4.32 -4.66
C GLN A 29 2.78 4.33 -4.70
N ALA A 30 3.42 4.71 -3.60
CA ALA A 30 4.88 4.73 -3.52
C ALA A 30 5.45 3.33 -3.28
N LEU A 31 6.46 2.95 -4.05
CA LEU A 31 7.35 1.85 -3.72
C LEU A 31 8.67 2.46 -3.23
N SER A 32 9.06 2.19 -2.01
CA SER A 32 10.28 2.75 -1.39
C SER A 32 11.11 1.67 -0.72
N ALA A 33 12.42 1.75 -0.90
CA ALA A 33 13.39 0.89 -0.24
C ALA A 33 13.56 1.23 1.25
N SER A 34 14.01 0.26 2.04
CA SER A 34 14.59 0.54 3.36
C SER A 34 15.94 1.27 3.22
N SER A 35 16.44 1.84 4.32
CA SER A 35 17.66 2.69 4.32
C SER A 35 18.92 2.06 3.72
N GLU A 36 19.01 0.73 3.71
CA GLU A 36 20.17 -0.02 3.20
C GLU A 36 19.95 -0.67 1.83
N SER A 37 18.83 -0.37 1.19
CA SER A 37 18.44 -0.94 -0.08
C SER A 37 18.18 0.15 -1.12
N TRP A 38 18.12 -0.23 -2.39
CA TRP A 38 17.83 0.64 -3.52
C TRP A 38 17.22 -0.14 -4.66
N VAL A 39 16.65 0.55 -5.63
CA VAL A 39 16.04 -0.05 -6.81
C VAL A 39 17.12 -0.45 -7.81
N THR A 40 17.09 -1.71 -8.27
CA THR A 40 18.00 -2.25 -9.29
C THR A 40 17.28 -2.64 -10.58
N SER A 41 15.97 -2.83 -10.53
CA SER A 41 15.15 -3.24 -11.67
C SER A 41 13.70 -2.80 -11.50
N MET A 42 12.97 -2.66 -12.58
CA MET A 42 11.53 -2.42 -12.57
C MET A 42 10.79 -3.19 -13.65
N LYS A 43 9.49 -3.34 -13.47
CA LYS A 43 8.53 -3.78 -14.49
C LYS A 43 7.22 -3.03 -14.30
N ALA A 44 6.51 -2.76 -15.40
CA ALA A 44 5.22 -2.09 -15.37
C ALA A 44 4.30 -2.63 -16.47
N ASN A 45 3.00 -2.67 -16.18
CA ASN A 45 1.93 -3.01 -17.13
C ASN A 45 0.70 -2.16 -16.85
N LEU A 46 -0.24 -2.14 -17.78
CA LEU A 46 -1.53 -1.47 -17.57
C LEU A 46 -2.58 -2.46 -17.05
N ILE A 47 -3.46 -1.96 -16.20
CA ILE A 47 -4.66 -2.68 -15.70
C ILE A 47 -5.90 -1.83 -15.97
N ASN A 48 -7.07 -2.48 -15.97
CA ASN A 48 -8.38 -1.84 -16.24
C ASN A 48 -8.42 -1.16 -17.63
N ILE A 49 -7.81 -1.77 -18.62
CA ILE A 49 -7.77 -1.23 -20.00
C ILE A 49 -9.21 -1.16 -20.53
N PRO A 50 -9.68 0.03 -20.97
CA PRO A 50 -11.01 0.17 -21.54
C PRO A 50 -11.22 -0.76 -22.75
N SER A 51 -12.41 -1.34 -22.84
CA SER A 51 -12.73 -2.26 -23.96
C SER A 51 -12.49 -1.57 -25.30
N GLY A 52 -11.73 -2.24 -26.18
CA GLY A 52 -11.36 -1.72 -27.51
C GLY A 52 -10.21 -0.71 -27.54
N ALA A 53 -9.69 -0.28 -26.39
CA ALA A 53 -8.53 0.62 -26.36
C ALA A 53 -7.26 -0.12 -26.81
N GLN A 54 -6.51 0.52 -27.72
CA GLN A 54 -5.18 0.07 -28.14
C GLN A 54 -4.15 0.88 -27.36
N ILE A 55 -3.75 0.39 -26.19
CA ILE A 55 -2.85 1.09 -25.26
C ILE A 55 -1.95 0.11 -24.52
N GLY A 56 -0.68 0.45 -24.40
CA GLY A 56 0.33 -0.26 -23.63
C GLY A 56 1.25 0.73 -22.90
N VAL A 57 2.21 0.21 -22.16
CA VAL A 57 3.24 1.01 -21.48
C VAL A 57 4.62 0.48 -21.81
N ARG A 58 5.56 1.38 -22.11
CA ARG A 58 6.98 1.06 -22.20
C ARG A 58 7.80 1.93 -21.27
N TYR A 59 8.94 1.41 -20.87
CA TYR A 59 9.84 2.05 -19.91
C TYR A 59 11.28 1.67 -20.14
N LYS A 60 12.19 2.55 -19.79
CA LYS A 60 13.63 2.32 -19.75
C LYS A 60 14.21 2.83 -18.44
N VAL A 61 15.36 2.29 -18.08
CA VAL A 61 16.08 2.64 -16.86
C VAL A 61 17.51 3.02 -17.15
N ASN A 62 18.05 3.93 -16.37
CA ASN A 62 19.45 4.29 -16.37
C ASN A 62 20.13 3.61 -15.19
N LEU A 63 21.10 2.73 -15.45
CA LEU A 63 21.88 2.03 -14.44
C LEU A 63 23.20 2.76 -14.18
N SER A 64 23.54 2.93 -12.91
CA SER A 64 24.80 3.54 -12.49
C SER A 64 26.01 2.88 -13.16
N GLY A 65 26.84 3.71 -13.80
CA GLY A 65 28.04 3.29 -14.51
C GLY A 65 27.78 2.43 -15.78
N THR A 66 26.53 2.33 -16.24
CA THR A 66 26.16 1.61 -17.49
C THR A 66 25.42 2.55 -18.45
N GLY A 67 24.59 3.46 -17.92
CA GLY A 67 23.75 4.35 -18.70
C GLY A 67 22.36 3.75 -18.99
N TRP A 68 21.67 4.31 -19.98
CA TRP A 68 20.35 3.88 -20.38
C TRP A 68 20.34 2.50 -21.02
N LEU A 69 19.44 1.63 -20.55
CA LEU A 69 19.10 0.38 -21.21
C LEU A 69 17.99 0.59 -22.25
N ASP A 70 17.82 -0.39 -23.15
CA ASP A 70 16.77 -0.35 -24.16
C ASP A 70 15.37 -0.35 -23.51
N TRP A 71 14.40 0.20 -24.25
CA TRP A 71 13.00 0.17 -23.86
C TRP A 71 12.49 -1.26 -23.70
N LYS A 72 11.75 -1.51 -22.63
CA LYS A 72 10.95 -2.71 -22.38
C LYS A 72 9.48 -2.32 -22.25
N ALA A 73 8.58 -3.28 -22.41
CA ALA A 73 7.13 -3.03 -22.41
C ALA A 73 6.37 -4.07 -21.59
N ASP A 74 5.20 -3.69 -21.15
CA ASP A 74 4.11 -4.56 -20.70
C ASP A 74 4.55 -5.72 -19.79
N GLY A 75 5.18 -5.39 -18.67
CA GLY A 75 5.57 -6.32 -17.62
C GLY A 75 6.94 -6.99 -17.79
N VAL A 76 7.67 -6.71 -18.88
CA VAL A 76 9.04 -7.22 -19.07
C VAL A 76 10.02 -6.48 -18.15
N GLU A 77 10.82 -7.23 -17.40
CA GLU A 77 11.85 -6.64 -16.53
C GLU A 77 12.82 -5.75 -17.30
N ASN A 78 13.12 -4.58 -16.71
CA ASN A 78 14.16 -3.67 -17.17
C ASN A 78 15.06 -3.27 -15.99
N GLY A 79 16.37 -3.48 -16.16
CA GLY A 79 17.38 -3.32 -15.12
C GLY A 79 18.16 -4.61 -14.91
N GLY A 80 18.60 -4.85 -13.70
CA GLY A 80 19.33 -6.06 -13.33
C GLY A 80 18.93 -6.51 -11.92
N ALA A 81 17.91 -7.37 -11.79
CA ALA A 81 17.42 -7.85 -10.49
C ALA A 81 18.52 -8.52 -9.65
N SER A 82 19.54 -9.12 -10.29
CA SER A 82 20.72 -9.67 -9.59
C SER A 82 21.90 -8.72 -9.54
N ALA A 83 21.78 -7.49 -10.06
CA ALA A 83 22.87 -6.53 -10.13
C ALA A 83 22.99 -5.71 -8.84
N GLU A 84 24.24 -5.47 -8.43
CA GLU A 84 24.58 -4.56 -7.35
C GLU A 84 24.34 -3.07 -7.71
N LYS A 85 24.14 -2.78 -8.99
CA LYS A 85 24.07 -1.42 -9.52
C LYS A 85 22.69 -0.80 -9.30
N PRO A 86 22.61 0.38 -8.65
CA PRO A 86 21.35 1.10 -8.51
C PRO A 86 20.86 1.69 -9.84
N LEU A 87 19.56 1.88 -9.97
CA LEU A 87 19.02 2.82 -10.93
C LEU A 87 19.37 4.26 -10.52
N GLU A 88 19.63 5.12 -11.50
CA GLU A 88 19.82 6.56 -11.32
C GLU A 88 18.67 7.36 -11.92
N ALA A 89 18.01 6.86 -12.96
CA ALA A 89 16.87 7.48 -13.58
C ALA A 89 15.96 6.47 -14.27
N ILE A 90 14.73 6.86 -14.53
CA ILE A 90 13.74 6.12 -15.33
C ILE A 90 13.07 7.04 -16.35
N ALA A 91 12.57 6.44 -17.43
CA ALA A 91 11.64 7.09 -18.34
C ALA A 91 10.53 6.10 -18.73
N MET A 92 9.28 6.58 -18.76
CA MET A 92 8.10 5.77 -19.05
C MET A 92 7.18 6.51 -20.02
N GLU A 93 6.53 5.79 -20.93
CA GLU A 93 5.52 6.38 -21.80
C GLU A 93 4.46 5.38 -22.22
N LEU A 94 3.28 5.89 -22.55
CA LEU A 94 2.19 5.09 -23.11
C LEU A 94 2.42 4.85 -24.60
N THR A 95 1.96 3.71 -25.09
CA THR A 95 2.03 3.30 -26.49
C THR A 95 0.66 2.96 -27.05
N GLY A 96 0.53 2.92 -28.38
CA GLY A 96 -0.72 2.60 -29.06
C GLY A 96 -1.58 3.83 -29.38
N SER A 97 -2.61 3.62 -30.21
CA SER A 97 -3.44 4.73 -30.75
C SER A 97 -4.28 5.43 -29.68
N SER A 98 -4.59 4.78 -28.58
CA SER A 98 -5.35 5.36 -27.46
C SER A 98 -4.48 6.12 -26.45
N ALA A 99 -3.15 6.06 -26.56
CA ALA A 99 -2.22 6.73 -25.64
C ALA A 99 -2.42 8.24 -25.59
N ALA A 100 -2.81 8.87 -26.70
CA ALA A 100 -3.06 10.32 -26.80
C ALA A 100 -4.18 10.82 -25.87
N SER A 101 -5.01 9.94 -25.33
CA SER A 101 -6.11 10.31 -24.41
C SER A 101 -5.67 10.38 -22.94
N TYR A 102 -4.43 10.08 -22.64
CA TYR A 102 -3.91 9.96 -21.28
C TYR A 102 -2.53 10.59 -21.14
N ASP A 103 -2.18 10.94 -19.91
CA ASP A 103 -0.82 11.32 -19.49
C ASP A 103 -0.32 10.30 -18.45
N LEU A 104 0.91 9.82 -18.62
CA LEU A 104 1.61 8.96 -17.67
C LEU A 104 2.64 9.79 -16.90
N TYR A 105 2.35 10.05 -15.65
CA TYR A 105 3.23 10.74 -14.70
C TYR A 105 4.04 9.74 -13.89
N TYR A 106 5.30 10.04 -13.61
CA TYR A 106 6.15 9.22 -12.74
C TYR A 106 7.26 10.07 -12.13
N LYS A 107 7.77 9.62 -10.99
CA LYS A 107 8.87 10.24 -10.28
C LYS A 107 9.65 9.22 -9.46
N VAL A 108 10.86 9.59 -9.06
CA VAL A 108 11.73 8.75 -8.23
C VAL A 108 12.03 9.40 -6.90
N TYR A 109 12.26 8.58 -5.87
CA TYR A 109 12.79 9.00 -4.59
C TYR A 109 14.31 8.89 -4.64
N GLN A 110 15.02 10.00 -4.46
CA GLN A 110 16.43 10.10 -4.66
C GLN A 110 17.01 11.17 -3.73
N ASN A 111 18.16 10.89 -3.09
CA ASN A 111 18.80 11.83 -2.18
C ASN A 111 17.86 12.38 -1.08
N GLY A 112 17.03 11.52 -0.50
CA GLY A 112 16.15 11.87 0.60
C GLY A 112 14.85 12.61 0.23
N SER A 113 14.55 12.78 -1.06
CA SER A 113 13.32 13.47 -1.52
C SER A 113 12.75 12.87 -2.80
N TRP A 114 11.45 13.08 -3.03
CA TRP A 114 10.83 12.81 -4.33
C TRP A 114 11.25 13.91 -5.32
N THR A 115 11.61 13.53 -6.56
CA THR A 115 11.77 14.46 -7.67
C THR A 115 10.42 15.08 -8.07
N ASP A 116 10.44 16.10 -8.89
CA ASP A 116 9.23 16.55 -9.58
C ASP A 116 8.69 15.44 -10.49
N TRP A 117 7.39 15.53 -10.85
CA TRP A 117 6.78 14.65 -11.80
C TRP A 117 7.37 14.79 -13.19
N ALA A 118 7.92 13.73 -13.73
CA ALA A 118 8.18 13.57 -15.15
C ALA A 118 6.93 13.04 -15.85
N VAL A 119 6.76 13.30 -17.13
CA VAL A 119 5.58 12.92 -17.91
C VAL A 119 5.96 12.41 -19.30
N ASN A 120 5.32 11.36 -19.76
CA ASN A 120 5.32 10.88 -21.16
C ASN A 120 6.72 10.81 -21.79
N GLY A 121 7.62 10.04 -21.22
CA GLY A 121 8.97 9.81 -21.76
C GLY A 121 10.06 10.75 -21.22
N ALA A 122 9.70 11.78 -20.44
CA ALA A 122 10.70 12.64 -19.79
C ALA A 122 11.49 11.86 -18.72
N THR A 123 12.74 12.27 -18.46
CA THR A 123 13.57 11.62 -17.44
C THR A 123 13.10 11.98 -16.02
N ALA A 124 12.89 10.99 -15.18
CA ALA A 124 12.78 11.14 -13.73
C ALA A 124 14.05 10.60 -13.07
N GLY A 125 14.70 11.42 -12.24
CA GLY A 125 15.99 11.10 -11.62
C GLY A 125 17.15 11.86 -12.26
N THR A 126 18.38 11.49 -11.88
CA THR A 126 19.59 12.23 -12.24
C THR A 126 20.63 11.31 -12.86
N GLU A 127 20.89 11.47 -14.14
CA GLU A 127 21.81 10.62 -14.91
C GLU A 127 23.28 10.90 -14.55
N GLY A 128 24.07 9.85 -14.32
CA GLY A 128 25.51 9.93 -14.18
C GLY A 128 26.01 10.67 -12.93
N ALA A 129 25.13 10.98 -12.00
CA ALA A 129 25.48 11.69 -10.77
C ALA A 129 25.80 10.76 -9.59
N GLY A 130 25.70 9.44 -9.76
CA GLY A 130 25.89 8.47 -8.68
C GLY A 130 24.76 8.49 -7.64
N LEU A 131 23.66 9.19 -7.93
CA LEU A 131 22.50 9.24 -7.05
C LEU A 131 21.57 8.06 -7.31
N ARG A 132 21.46 7.17 -6.34
CA ARG A 132 20.63 5.97 -6.44
C ARG A 132 19.15 6.30 -6.32
N VAL A 133 18.32 5.54 -7.03
CA VAL A 133 16.87 5.55 -6.87
C VAL A 133 16.49 4.64 -5.71
N ASP A 134 15.85 5.19 -4.69
CA ASP A 134 15.37 4.49 -3.50
C ASP A 134 13.87 4.23 -3.53
N GLY A 135 13.15 4.79 -4.51
CA GLY A 135 11.70 4.56 -4.67
C GLY A 135 11.17 5.07 -6.01
N ILE A 136 10.00 4.57 -6.38
CA ILE A 136 9.29 4.94 -7.61
C ILE A 136 7.81 5.18 -7.30
N LYS A 137 7.24 6.20 -7.96
CA LYS A 137 5.80 6.44 -8.09
C LYS A 137 5.45 6.60 -9.56
N ALA A 138 4.29 6.06 -9.97
CA ALA A 138 3.73 6.30 -11.29
C ALA A 138 2.20 6.39 -11.23
N SER A 139 1.59 7.13 -12.14
CA SER A 139 0.14 7.29 -12.22
C SER A 139 -0.29 7.69 -13.63
N ILE A 140 -1.48 7.24 -14.03
CA ILE A 140 -2.13 7.67 -15.28
C ILE A 140 -3.26 8.65 -14.95
N THR A 141 -3.33 9.73 -15.70
CA THR A 141 -4.45 10.67 -15.66
C THR A 141 -5.07 10.82 -17.04
N ALA A 142 -6.29 11.32 -17.11
CA ALA A 142 -6.85 11.76 -18.39
C ALA A 142 -5.96 12.85 -18.98
N LYS A 143 -5.92 12.93 -20.31
CA LYS A 143 -5.12 13.93 -21.02
C LYS A 143 -5.43 15.35 -20.51
N ASP A 144 -4.37 16.11 -20.24
CA ASP A 144 -4.42 17.48 -19.75
C ASP A 144 -5.11 17.69 -18.37
N ALA A 145 -5.39 16.62 -17.63
CA ALA A 145 -5.89 16.72 -16.26
C ALA A 145 -4.85 17.20 -15.25
N GLY A 146 -3.59 17.26 -15.67
CA GLY A 146 -2.45 17.63 -14.83
C GLY A 146 -1.87 16.46 -14.04
N ALA A 147 -0.77 16.72 -13.34
CA ALA A 147 -0.12 15.74 -12.49
C ALA A 147 -1.08 15.26 -11.39
N PRO A 148 -1.00 13.97 -10.99
CA PRO A 148 -1.82 13.46 -9.90
C PRO A 148 -1.60 14.33 -8.66
N ALA A 149 -2.73 14.65 -7.99
CA ALA A 149 -2.63 15.33 -6.71
C ALA A 149 -1.70 14.52 -5.81
N GLU A 150 -0.72 15.18 -5.22
CA GLU A 150 0.04 14.55 -4.16
C GLU A 150 -0.97 14.19 -3.08
N THR A 151 -1.41 12.92 -3.04
CA THR A 151 -1.85 12.40 -1.75
C THR A 151 -0.68 12.70 -0.85
N ALA A 152 -0.87 13.58 0.13
CA ALA A 152 0.19 13.96 1.02
C ALA A 152 0.89 12.67 1.46
N SER A 153 2.01 12.35 0.80
CA SER A 153 2.97 11.44 1.37
C SER A 153 3.32 12.19 2.62
N SER A 154 2.76 11.78 3.74
CA SER A 154 3.31 12.21 4.99
C SER A 154 4.75 11.74 4.92
N THR A 155 5.65 12.63 4.49
CA THR A 155 7.03 12.50 4.90
C THR A 155 6.92 12.46 6.39
N VAL A 156 7.04 11.25 6.92
CA VAL A 156 7.12 11.04 8.34
C VAL A 156 8.26 11.92 8.79
N ASP A 157 7.93 13.02 9.44
CA ASP A 157 8.93 13.87 10.06
C ASP A 157 9.40 13.11 11.32
N PRO A 158 10.59 12.50 11.29
CA PRO A 158 11.05 11.69 12.42
C PRO A 158 11.30 12.51 13.69
N SER A 159 11.22 13.84 13.60
CA SER A 159 11.30 14.74 14.75
C SER A 159 9.96 14.95 15.45
N LYS A 160 8.85 14.51 14.83
CA LYS A 160 7.50 14.64 15.42
C LYS A 160 7.04 13.32 16.03
N PRO A 161 6.38 13.36 17.20
CA PRO A 161 5.76 12.17 17.77
C PRO A 161 4.75 11.55 16.80
N MET A 162 4.75 10.23 16.69
CA MET A 162 3.83 9.49 15.85
C MET A 162 3.11 8.41 16.63
N ILE A 163 1.87 8.15 16.23
CA ILE A 163 1.09 7.01 16.72
C ILE A 163 0.51 6.25 15.53
N ALA A 164 0.29 4.95 15.70
CA ALA A 164 -0.44 4.14 14.76
C ALA A 164 -1.88 3.98 15.23
N LEU A 165 -2.84 4.53 14.49
CA LEU A 165 -4.25 4.20 14.67
C LEU A 165 -4.55 2.88 13.97
N THR A 166 -5.12 1.92 14.69
CA THR A 166 -5.43 0.61 14.15
C THR A 166 -6.86 0.18 14.48
N PHE A 167 -7.50 -0.49 13.52
CA PHE A 167 -8.90 -0.90 13.62
C PHE A 167 -9.04 -2.37 13.29
N ASP A 168 -9.69 -3.12 14.17
CA ASP A 168 -9.92 -4.56 14.06
C ASP A 168 -11.39 -4.87 13.72
N ASP A 169 -11.66 -6.10 13.32
CA ASP A 169 -12.97 -6.73 13.08
C ASP A 169 -13.73 -6.27 11.85
N GLY A 170 -13.35 -5.17 11.22
CA GLY A 170 -14.00 -4.65 10.03
C GLY A 170 -13.72 -5.44 8.73
N PRO A 171 -14.02 -4.84 7.60
CA PRO A 171 -14.71 -3.56 7.47
C PRO A 171 -16.23 -3.66 7.68
N ARG A 172 -16.80 -2.61 8.23
CA ARG A 172 -18.23 -2.32 8.20
C ARG A 172 -18.43 -0.98 7.49
N ALA A 173 -18.88 -1.00 6.22
CA ALA A 173 -18.87 0.15 5.33
C ALA A 173 -19.47 1.43 5.94
N SER A 174 -20.58 1.34 6.70
CA SER A 174 -21.22 2.50 7.35
C SER A 174 -20.37 3.15 8.44
N VAL A 175 -19.49 2.41 9.08
CA VAL A 175 -18.58 2.88 10.14
C VAL A 175 -17.22 3.22 9.57
N THR A 176 -16.64 2.29 8.81
CA THR A 176 -15.31 2.42 8.23
C THR A 176 -15.19 3.65 7.32
N ASN A 177 -16.25 3.97 6.51
CA ASN A 177 -16.24 5.16 5.66
C ASN A 177 -16.15 6.46 6.48
N ARG A 178 -16.80 6.55 7.64
CA ARG A 178 -16.73 7.73 8.51
C ARG A 178 -15.33 7.93 9.10
N ILE A 179 -14.68 6.83 9.48
CA ILE A 179 -13.27 6.85 9.92
C ILE A 179 -12.37 7.32 8.77
N LEU A 180 -12.58 6.81 7.56
CA LEU A 180 -11.83 7.23 6.38
C LEU A 180 -12.06 8.70 6.01
N ASP A 181 -13.28 9.24 6.24
CA ASP A 181 -13.58 10.66 6.08
C ASP A 181 -12.76 11.51 7.06
N SER A 182 -12.74 11.14 8.36
CA SER A 182 -11.94 11.82 9.38
C SER A 182 -10.45 11.76 9.05
N LEU A 183 -9.92 10.58 8.72
CA LEU A 183 -8.52 10.42 8.33
C LEU A 183 -8.16 11.31 7.14
N SER A 184 -9.02 11.35 6.11
CA SER A 184 -8.82 12.19 4.91
C SER A 184 -8.80 13.67 5.26
N GLN A 185 -9.71 14.12 6.13
CA GLN A 185 -9.81 15.52 6.56
C GLN A 185 -8.53 16.02 7.23
N TYR A 186 -7.86 15.16 7.98
CA TYR A 186 -6.65 15.51 8.75
C TYR A 186 -5.35 14.98 8.13
N GLY A 187 -5.41 14.41 6.93
CA GLY A 187 -4.23 13.81 6.26
C GLY A 187 -3.68 12.59 6.98
N GLY A 188 -4.48 11.98 7.86
CA GLY A 188 -4.12 10.80 8.63
C GLY A 188 -4.24 9.50 7.81
N ARG A 189 -3.59 8.45 8.32
CA ARG A 189 -3.69 7.09 7.81
C ARG A 189 -3.83 6.12 8.98
N ALA A 190 -4.34 4.92 8.69
CA ALA A 190 -4.51 3.88 9.68
C ALA A 190 -4.26 2.50 9.09
N THR A 191 -4.12 1.50 9.95
CA THR A 191 -4.09 0.09 9.58
C THR A 191 -5.42 -0.56 9.94
N PHE A 192 -6.03 -1.27 8.99
CA PHE A 192 -7.30 -1.98 9.16
C PHE A 192 -7.06 -3.49 9.13
N PHE A 193 -7.20 -4.15 10.29
CA PHE A 193 -7.07 -5.60 10.45
C PHE A 193 -8.42 -6.25 10.18
N MET A 194 -8.61 -6.72 8.96
CA MET A 194 -9.92 -7.16 8.45
C MET A 194 -10.20 -8.63 8.74
N VAL A 195 -11.43 -8.92 9.13
CA VAL A 195 -11.98 -10.28 9.19
C VAL A 195 -12.40 -10.70 7.77
N GLY A 196 -11.87 -11.84 7.31
CA GLY A 196 -12.02 -12.28 5.92
C GLY A 196 -13.44 -12.54 5.45
N THR A 197 -14.37 -12.88 6.37
CA THR A 197 -15.79 -13.03 6.04
C THR A 197 -16.46 -11.70 5.67
N ASN A 198 -15.91 -10.56 6.11
CA ASN A 198 -16.45 -9.24 5.80
C ASN A 198 -15.96 -8.69 4.45
N VAL A 199 -14.84 -9.19 3.95
CA VAL A 199 -14.17 -8.68 2.74
C VAL A 199 -15.07 -8.70 1.49
N PRO A 200 -15.77 -9.81 1.15
CA PRO A 200 -16.56 -9.88 -0.09
C PRO A 200 -17.71 -8.86 -0.18
N HIS A 201 -18.19 -8.37 0.96
CA HIS A 201 -19.34 -7.47 1.05
C HIS A 201 -18.95 -6.00 1.14
N ASN A 202 -17.64 -5.70 1.22
CA ASN A 202 -17.13 -4.36 1.49
C ASN A 202 -16.02 -3.94 0.51
N GLY A 203 -16.05 -4.43 -0.73
CA GLY A 203 -15.00 -4.20 -1.71
C GLY A 203 -14.70 -2.72 -1.96
N ASP A 204 -15.74 -1.87 -2.05
CA ASP A 204 -15.56 -0.43 -2.31
C ASP A 204 -14.82 0.28 -1.18
N VAL A 205 -15.16 -0.04 0.07
CA VAL A 205 -14.49 0.58 1.22
C VAL A 205 -13.04 0.10 1.35
N ILE A 206 -12.75 -1.16 0.99
CA ILE A 206 -11.38 -1.68 0.99
C ILE A 206 -10.54 -1.00 -0.09
N ARG A 207 -11.06 -0.84 -1.31
CA ARG A 207 -10.40 -0.05 -2.36
C ARG A 207 -10.15 1.39 -1.93
N ARG A 208 -11.11 2.00 -1.23
CA ARG A 208 -10.97 3.33 -0.66
C ARG A 208 -9.87 3.41 0.40
N MET A 209 -9.74 2.42 1.31
CA MET A 209 -8.62 2.34 2.27
C MET A 209 -7.28 2.44 1.55
N VAL A 210 -7.10 1.60 0.53
CA VAL A 210 -5.86 1.56 -0.27
C VAL A 210 -5.62 2.89 -1.00
N ALA A 211 -6.66 3.44 -1.65
CA ALA A 211 -6.57 4.72 -2.36
C ALA A 211 -6.19 5.90 -1.45
N GLN A 212 -6.58 5.86 -0.17
CA GLN A 212 -6.21 6.85 0.84
C GLN A 212 -4.85 6.55 1.52
N GLY A 213 -4.14 5.50 1.09
CA GLY A 213 -2.84 5.12 1.64
C GLY A 213 -2.91 4.48 3.02
N CYS A 214 -4.08 3.97 3.42
CA CYS A 214 -4.23 3.14 4.61
C CYS A 214 -3.71 1.73 4.35
N GLU A 215 -3.21 1.07 5.40
CA GLU A 215 -2.77 -0.30 5.32
C GLU A 215 -3.95 -1.27 5.49
N VAL A 216 -4.02 -2.26 4.59
CA VAL A 216 -4.96 -3.37 4.70
C VAL A 216 -4.25 -4.58 5.30
N ALA A 217 -4.75 -5.10 6.40
CA ALA A 217 -4.10 -6.10 7.23
C ALA A 217 -5.05 -7.27 7.55
N ASN A 218 -4.51 -8.34 8.09
CA ASN A 218 -5.19 -9.62 8.29
C ASN A 218 -5.64 -9.79 9.75
N HIS A 219 -6.91 -10.21 9.96
CA HIS A 219 -7.46 -10.54 11.28
C HIS A 219 -8.13 -11.93 11.31
N THR A 220 -7.55 -12.89 10.58
CA THR A 220 -8.10 -14.22 10.32
C THR A 220 -9.40 -14.22 9.51
N ASN A 221 -9.74 -15.36 8.92
CA ASN A 221 -10.90 -15.43 8.03
C ASN A 221 -12.24 -15.28 8.75
N ASP A 222 -12.39 -15.88 9.90
CA ASP A 222 -13.63 -15.93 10.68
C ASP A 222 -13.41 -15.62 12.18
N HIS A 223 -12.42 -14.76 12.45
CA HIS A 223 -12.06 -14.27 13.79
C HIS A 223 -11.66 -15.39 14.77
N LYS A 224 -11.07 -16.49 14.29
CA LYS A 224 -10.60 -17.58 15.15
C LYS A 224 -9.30 -17.25 15.87
N TYR A 225 -9.22 -17.67 17.12
CA TYR A 225 -7.99 -17.56 17.93
C TYR A 225 -6.93 -18.53 17.42
N ILE A 226 -5.88 -18.03 16.82
CA ILE A 226 -4.85 -18.83 16.15
C ILE A 226 -4.10 -19.76 17.10
N SER A 227 -3.94 -19.41 18.37
CA SER A 227 -3.33 -20.26 19.41
C SER A 227 -4.12 -21.56 19.69
N LYS A 228 -5.34 -21.69 19.16
CA LYS A 228 -6.17 -22.90 19.29
C LYS A 228 -6.23 -23.73 18.01
N LEU A 229 -5.47 -23.35 16.97
CA LEU A 229 -5.52 -23.98 15.67
C LEU A 229 -4.25 -24.82 15.42
N SER A 230 -4.38 -25.83 14.57
CA SER A 230 -3.23 -26.53 13.98
C SER A 230 -2.48 -25.62 13.00
N SER A 231 -1.26 -25.98 12.60
CA SER A 231 -0.50 -25.26 11.57
C SER A 231 -1.31 -25.03 10.30
N ASP A 232 -1.95 -26.09 9.77
CA ASP A 232 -2.79 -25.99 8.55
C ASP A 232 -3.99 -25.07 8.78
N GLY A 233 -4.57 -25.11 9.99
CA GLY A 233 -5.66 -24.23 10.38
C GLY A 233 -5.24 -22.76 10.36
N ILE A 234 -4.08 -22.44 10.90
CA ILE A 234 -3.52 -21.06 10.88
C ILE A 234 -3.26 -20.63 9.44
N VAL A 235 -2.56 -21.44 8.65
CA VAL A 235 -2.27 -21.15 7.24
C VAL A 235 -3.56 -20.91 6.46
N SER A 236 -4.58 -21.76 6.64
CA SER A 236 -5.88 -21.61 5.98
C SER A 236 -6.56 -20.28 6.35
N GLN A 237 -6.60 -19.93 7.64
CA GLN A 237 -7.22 -18.70 8.13
C GLN A 237 -6.55 -17.44 7.57
N VAL A 238 -5.23 -17.41 7.57
CA VAL A 238 -4.45 -16.24 7.09
C VAL A 238 -4.49 -16.15 5.57
N SER A 239 -4.24 -17.26 4.86
CA SER A 239 -4.21 -17.25 3.39
C SER A 239 -5.57 -16.88 2.77
N ALA A 240 -6.68 -17.31 3.40
CA ALA A 240 -8.02 -16.97 2.92
C ALA A 240 -8.29 -15.45 2.94
N VAL A 241 -7.84 -14.73 3.97
CA VAL A 241 -7.96 -13.26 4.01
C VAL A 241 -7.08 -12.62 2.95
N ASN A 242 -5.81 -13.02 2.87
CA ASN A 242 -4.86 -12.45 1.92
C ASN A 242 -5.37 -12.59 0.47
N GLN A 243 -5.89 -13.77 0.11
CA GLN A 243 -6.47 -14.01 -1.22
C GLN A 243 -7.71 -13.14 -1.48
N LYS A 244 -8.63 -13.03 -0.52
CA LYS A 244 -9.83 -12.22 -0.66
C LYS A 244 -9.51 -10.73 -0.80
N VAL A 245 -8.62 -10.20 0.03
CA VAL A 245 -8.20 -8.79 0.00
C VAL A 245 -7.48 -8.50 -1.31
N ALA A 246 -6.54 -9.35 -1.71
CA ALA A 246 -5.83 -9.19 -2.98
C ALA A 246 -6.78 -9.23 -4.19
N ALA A 247 -7.81 -10.09 -4.18
CA ALA A 247 -8.81 -10.15 -5.24
C ALA A 247 -9.67 -8.89 -5.32
N VAL A 248 -9.85 -8.16 -4.21
CA VAL A 248 -10.67 -6.95 -4.14
C VAL A 248 -9.89 -5.70 -4.54
N CYS A 249 -8.66 -5.54 -4.08
CA CYS A 249 -7.91 -4.29 -4.22
C CYS A 249 -6.50 -4.43 -4.82
N GLY A 250 -6.11 -5.64 -5.24
CA GLY A 250 -4.78 -5.90 -5.82
C GLY A 250 -3.63 -5.91 -4.80
N VAL A 251 -3.91 -5.63 -3.52
CA VAL A 251 -2.92 -5.58 -2.43
C VAL A 251 -3.13 -6.75 -1.49
N SER A 252 -2.07 -7.51 -1.20
CA SER A 252 -2.12 -8.59 -0.21
C SER A 252 -1.68 -8.07 1.16
N PRO A 253 -2.40 -8.38 2.25
CA PRO A 253 -1.93 -8.10 3.60
C PRO A 253 -0.54 -8.69 3.86
N VAL A 254 0.33 -7.90 4.50
CA VAL A 254 1.70 -8.30 4.86
C VAL A 254 1.93 -8.38 6.36
N VAL A 255 0.94 -7.95 7.14
CA VAL A 255 0.91 -8.06 8.60
C VAL A 255 -0.43 -8.59 9.06
N MET A 256 -0.45 -9.19 10.24
CA MET A 256 -1.70 -9.63 10.86
C MET A 256 -1.79 -9.22 12.31
N ARG A 257 -3.00 -9.15 12.83
CA ARG A 257 -3.26 -9.11 14.27
C ARG A 257 -4.03 -10.35 14.67
N PRO A 258 -3.49 -11.12 15.63
CA PRO A 258 -4.22 -12.30 16.16
C PRO A 258 -5.49 -11.86 16.89
N PRO A 259 -6.66 -12.45 16.60
CA PRO A 259 -7.88 -12.17 17.33
C PRO A 259 -7.71 -12.29 18.84
N GLY A 260 -8.15 -11.23 19.57
CA GLY A 260 -7.99 -11.12 21.01
C GLY A 260 -6.55 -11.05 21.52
N GLY A 261 -5.55 -10.96 20.63
CA GLY A 261 -4.12 -10.96 20.98
C GLY A 261 -3.59 -12.32 21.43
N TYR A 262 -4.34 -13.42 21.24
CA TYR A 262 -3.94 -14.74 21.70
C TYR A 262 -2.94 -15.39 20.75
N VAL A 263 -1.69 -15.46 21.19
CA VAL A 263 -0.58 -16.12 20.51
C VAL A 263 0.16 -17.06 21.46
N ASP A 264 0.83 -18.06 20.88
CA ASP A 264 1.79 -18.95 21.54
C ASP A 264 3.00 -19.20 20.64
N ALA A 265 4.00 -19.91 21.12
CA ALA A 265 5.21 -20.19 20.36
C ALA A 265 4.92 -20.94 19.04
N HIS A 266 3.91 -21.84 19.05
CA HIS A 266 3.51 -22.59 17.88
C HIS A 266 2.91 -21.65 16.80
N SER A 267 1.91 -20.84 17.14
CA SER A 267 1.26 -19.93 16.22
C SER A 267 2.23 -18.87 15.67
N LEU A 268 3.13 -18.34 16.50
CA LEU A 268 4.18 -17.40 16.05
C LEU A 268 5.17 -18.07 15.10
N SER A 269 5.55 -19.32 15.33
CA SER A 269 6.41 -20.08 14.41
C SER A 269 5.77 -20.27 13.04
N VAL A 270 4.46 -20.61 13.00
CA VAL A 270 3.71 -20.75 11.74
C VAL A 270 3.62 -19.41 11.01
N LEU A 271 3.27 -18.33 11.70
CA LEU A 271 3.23 -16.98 11.11
C LEU A 271 4.59 -16.55 10.58
N GLY A 272 5.67 -16.85 11.31
CA GLY A 272 7.04 -16.59 10.87
C GLY A 272 7.38 -17.32 9.57
N SER A 273 6.98 -18.60 9.43
CA SER A 273 7.17 -19.37 8.19
C SER A 273 6.38 -18.82 6.99
N MET A 274 5.29 -18.09 7.25
CA MET A 274 4.46 -17.42 6.24
C MET A 274 4.97 -16.00 5.91
N GLY A 275 6.00 -15.49 6.59
CA GLY A 275 6.43 -14.11 6.48
C GLY A 275 5.38 -13.09 6.96
N MET A 276 4.54 -13.49 7.93
CA MET A 276 3.38 -12.71 8.41
C MET A 276 3.61 -12.24 9.86
N PRO A 277 4.20 -11.06 10.09
CA PRO A 277 4.40 -10.52 11.44
C PRO A 277 3.09 -10.33 12.18
N ALA A 278 3.07 -10.69 13.47
CA ALA A 278 1.96 -10.44 14.37
C ALA A 278 2.11 -9.06 15.01
N ILE A 279 1.17 -8.16 14.75
CA ILE A 279 1.16 -6.79 15.28
C ILE A 279 0.19 -6.71 16.46
N MET A 280 0.73 -6.34 17.61
CA MET A 280 -0.03 -6.12 18.83
C MET A 280 -0.34 -4.61 19.00
N TRP A 281 -0.68 -4.19 20.19
CA TRP A 281 -0.99 -2.80 20.56
C TRP A 281 -0.36 -2.44 21.90
N SER A 282 -0.21 -1.15 22.13
CA SER A 282 0.22 -0.61 23.43
C SER A 282 -0.93 0.07 24.17
N ILE A 283 -1.97 0.53 23.47
CA ILE A 283 -3.15 1.14 24.04
C ILE A 283 -4.40 0.38 23.59
N ASP A 284 -5.09 -0.26 24.54
CA ASP A 284 -6.44 -0.84 24.33
C ASP A 284 -7.48 0.21 24.74
N THR A 285 -8.21 0.76 23.80
CA THR A 285 -9.25 1.76 24.06
C THR A 285 -10.45 1.20 24.78
N ARG A 286 -10.69 -0.12 24.68
CA ARG A 286 -11.89 -0.83 25.14
C ARG A 286 -13.19 -0.27 24.55
N ASP A 287 -13.13 0.28 23.34
CA ASP A 287 -14.28 0.77 22.59
C ASP A 287 -15.35 -0.33 22.40
N TRP A 288 -14.90 -1.55 22.20
CA TRP A 288 -15.75 -2.76 22.10
C TRP A 288 -16.59 -3.01 23.35
N GLN A 289 -16.11 -2.60 24.54
CA GLN A 289 -16.78 -2.81 25.82
C GLN A 289 -17.74 -1.68 26.16
N HIS A 290 -17.28 -0.43 26.12
CA HIS A 290 -18.05 0.71 26.60
C HIS A 290 -18.86 1.42 25.51
N ARG A 291 -18.49 1.28 24.24
CA ARG A 291 -19.17 1.86 23.06
C ARG A 291 -19.53 3.34 23.25
N ASN A 292 -18.56 4.10 23.71
CA ASN A 292 -18.72 5.52 24.02
C ASN A 292 -17.53 6.32 23.47
N ALA A 293 -17.79 7.23 22.54
CA ALA A 293 -16.76 8.01 21.86
C ALA A 293 -15.89 8.81 22.83
N GLN A 294 -16.50 9.52 23.78
CA GLN A 294 -15.74 10.35 24.73
C GLN A 294 -14.81 9.52 25.63
N LYS A 295 -15.24 8.31 26.02
CA LYS A 295 -14.38 7.39 26.78
C LYS A 295 -13.20 6.89 25.93
N THR A 296 -13.43 6.58 24.64
CA THR A 296 -12.37 6.22 23.71
C THR A 296 -11.35 7.35 23.57
N ILE A 297 -11.81 8.57 23.31
CA ILE A 297 -10.98 9.78 23.20
C ILE A 297 -10.16 9.99 24.49
N ASN A 298 -10.82 10.00 25.64
CA ASN A 298 -10.15 10.22 26.92
C ASN A 298 -9.11 9.13 27.22
N ASN A 299 -9.42 7.88 26.90
CA ASN A 299 -8.49 6.76 27.08
C ASN A 299 -7.21 6.98 26.27
N VAL A 300 -7.33 7.34 24.99
CA VAL A 300 -6.15 7.61 24.14
C VAL A 300 -5.39 8.83 24.65
N LEU A 301 -6.06 9.98 24.74
CA LEU A 301 -5.39 11.25 25.05
C LEU A 301 -4.71 11.30 26.43
N SER A 302 -5.16 10.49 27.39
CA SER A 302 -4.57 10.48 28.74
C SER A 302 -3.25 9.71 28.84
N GLN A 303 -2.89 8.89 27.87
CA GLN A 303 -1.74 7.99 27.97
C GLN A 303 -0.85 7.91 26.73
N VAL A 304 -1.33 8.40 25.58
CA VAL A 304 -0.65 8.27 24.30
C VAL A 304 0.75 8.90 24.31
N LYS A 305 1.71 8.19 23.74
CA LYS A 305 3.11 8.59 23.57
C LYS A 305 3.57 8.29 22.14
N ASP A 306 4.71 8.86 21.80
CA ASP A 306 5.38 8.54 20.54
C ASP A 306 5.66 7.03 20.42
N GLY A 307 5.33 6.49 19.27
CA GLY A 307 5.47 5.06 18.95
C GLY A 307 4.30 4.17 19.40
N ASP A 308 3.28 4.71 20.03
CA ASP A 308 2.13 3.91 20.47
C ASP A 308 1.29 3.37 19.30
N ILE A 309 0.79 2.15 19.48
CA ILE A 309 -0.18 1.49 18.60
C ILE A 309 -1.52 1.42 19.33
N VAL A 310 -2.53 2.09 18.80
CA VAL A 310 -3.86 2.22 19.40
C VAL A 310 -4.80 1.19 18.80
N LEU A 311 -5.37 0.31 19.64
CA LEU A 311 -6.41 -0.65 19.26
C LEU A 311 -7.80 -0.02 19.36
N MET A 312 -8.52 -0.09 18.26
CA MET A 312 -9.94 0.26 18.10
C MET A 312 -10.62 -0.77 17.17
N HIS A 313 -11.92 -0.61 16.93
CA HIS A 313 -12.69 -1.52 16.08
C HIS A 313 -13.61 -0.73 15.13
N ASP A 314 -13.46 -0.91 13.82
CA ASP A 314 -14.25 -0.17 12.80
C ASP A 314 -15.63 -0.79 12.51
N ILE A 315 -16.20 -1.40 13.53
CA ILE A 315 -17.56 -1.97 13.51
C ILE A 315 -18.54 -1.25 14.44
N TYR A 316 -18.08 -0.25 15.21
CA TYR A 316 -18.91 0.49 16.17
C TYR A 316 -19.01 1.97 15.80
N ASP A 317 -20.25 2.49 15.76
CA ASP A 317 -20.51 3.90 15.47
C ASP A 317 -19.76 4.85 16.42
N ALA A 318 -19.73 4.50 17.73
CA ALA A 318 -19.00 5.27 18.71
C ALA A 318 -17.49 5.35 18.47
N THR A 319 -16.89 4.36 17.81
CA THR A 319 -15.49 4.40 17.40
C THR A 319 -15.28 5.37 16.25
N ALA A 320 -16.19 5.39 15.27
CA ALA A 320 -16.15 6.38 14.20
C ALA A 320 -16.38 7.82 14.70
N ASP A 321 -17.17 8.00 15.76
CA ASP A 321 -17.35 9.30 16.43
C ASP A 321 -16.10 9.74 17.20
N ALA A 322 -15.25 8.80 17.59
CA ALA A 322 -14.03 9.07 18.36
C ALA A 322 -12.80 9.33 17.47
N ALA A 323 -12.79 8.73 16.27
CA ALA A 323 -11.68 8.82 15.33
C ALA A 323 -11.72 10.13 14.54
#